data_cfeaab2c79a3560301e9142242f8d76e
#
_entry.id   cfeaab2c79a3560301e9142242f8d76e
#
_cell.length_a   1.000
_cell.length_b   1.000
_cell.length_c   1.000
_cell.angle_alpha   90.00
_cell.angle_beta   90.00
_cell.angle_gamma   90.00
#
_symmetry.space_group_name_H-M   'P 1'
#
loop_
_entity.id
_entity.type
_entity.pdbx_description
1 polymer ?
#
loop_
_entity_poly.entity_id
_entity_poly.type
_entity_poly.pdbx_seq_one_letter_code
_entity_poly.pdbx_strand_id
1 'polypeptide(L)'
;MRFLYTQGSLYKVYNGNLLYHGCVPLNEDGTFTRVNVFGKEYAGKELYDVLEGYARKGYYAIDPKEKKKGQDILWFIWENQNSPVFGKAKMTTFERYFIADKITHQEPKNPYYRLLEKEEVVNRILEEFGLEGAEAHIINGHIPVAAFLNLSNLSLVS
;
A
#
# COMPACT_ATOMS: atom_id res chain seq x y z
N MET A 1 6.25 -7.46 19.05
CA MET A 1 7.10 -7.21 17.84
C MET A 1 7.53 -8.51 17.14
N ARG A 2 8.21 -9.48 17.81
CA ARG A 2 8.68 -10.71 17.14
C ARG A 2 7.57 -11.43 16.34
N PHE A 3 6.37 -11.56 16.89
CA PHE A 3 5.23 -12.19 16.21
C PHE A 3 4.89 -11.51 14.87
N LEU A 4 4.86 -10.16 14.83
CA LEU A 4 4.55 -9.41 13.61
C LEU A 4 5.58 -9.69 12.48
N TYR A 5 6.87 -9.75 12.82
CA TYR A 5 7.91 -10.03 11.82
C TYR A 5 8.00 -11.51 11.43
N THR A 6 7.45 -12.42 12.24
CA THR A 6 7.44 -13.85 11.94
C THR A 6 6.22 -14.27 11.14
N GLN A 7 5.05 -13.75 11.49
CA GLN A 7 3.76 -14.18 10.95
C GLN A 7 3.06 -13.10 10.11
N GLY A 8 3.43 -11.83 10.28
CA GLY A 8 2.87 -10.72 9.53
C GLY A 8 3.44 -10.64 8.11
N SER A 9 2.71 -9.98 7.22
CA SER A 9 3.10 -9.68 5.86
C SER A 9 2.53 -8.33 5.44
N LEU A 10 3.15 -7.70 4.44
CA LEU A 10 2.62 -6.47 3.84
C LEU A 10 1.40 -6.73 2.96
N TYR A 11 1.25 -7.96 2.46
CA TYR A 11 0.05 -8.43 1.75
C TYR A 11 -0.17 -9.91 2.01
N LYS A 12 -1.37 -10.38 1.71
CA LYS A 12 -1.69 -11.81 1.73
C LYS A 12 -2.71 -12.14 0.64
N VAL A 13 -2.46 -13.23 -0.07
CA VAL A 13 -3.46 -13.87 -0.91
C VAL A 13 -4.11 -14.98 -0.10
N TYR A 14 -5.42 -14.93 0.06
CA TYR A 14 -6.17 -15.91 0.82
C TYR A 14 -7.59 -16.08 0.25
N ASN A 15 -7.98 -17.32 0.00
CA ASN A 15 -9.31 -17.69 -0.48
C ASN A 15 -9.76 -16.86 -1.70
N GLY A 16 -8.87 -16.71 -2.72
CA GLY A 16 -9.15 -15.91 -3.90
C GLY A 16 -9.11 -14.41 -3.72
N ASN A 17 -8.81 -13.91 -2.53
CA ASN A 17 -8.77 -12.48 -2.24
C ASN A 17 -7.35 -12.00 -2.01
N LEU A 18 -7.09 -10.75 -2.42
CA LEU A 18 -5.86 -10.02 -2.15
C LEU A 18 -6.08 -9.05 -0.99
N LEU A 19 -5.34 -9.24 0.10
CA LEU A 19 -5.43 -8.44 1.31
C LEU A 19 -4.15 -7.64 1.50
N TYR A 20 -4.26 -6.33 1.75
CA TYR A 20 -3.16 -5.47 2.17
C TYR A 20 -3.69 -4.24 2.92
N HIS A 21 -2.79 -3.49 3.58
CA HIS A 21 -3.23 -2.39 4.45
C HIS A 21 -3.61 -1.13 3.70
N GLY A 22 -2.76 -0.64 2.82
CA GLY A 22 -2.87 0.68 2.18
C GLY A 22 -3.22 0.62 0.70
N CYS A 23 -2.23 0.71 -0.17
CA CYS A 23 -2.42 0.78 -1.62
C CYS A 23 -1.32 0.06 -2.40
N VAL A 24 -1.61 -0.35 -3.61
CA VAL A 24 -0.57 -0.64 -4.61
C VAL A 24 -0.22 0.67 -5.30
N PRO A 25 1.00 1.22 -5.13
CA PRO A 25 1.35 2.53 -5.71
C PRO A 25 1.18 2.55 -7.22
N LEU A 26 0.36 3.48 -7.72
CA LEU A 26 0.07 3.67 -9.13
C LEU A 26 0.42 5.07 -9.59
N ASN A 27 0.80 5.18 -10.86
CA ASN A 27 0.87 6.43 -11.61
C ASN A 27 -0.54 6.87 -12.06
N GLU A 28 -0.68 8.11 -12.54
CA GLU A 28 -1.95 8.66 -13.00
C GLU A 28 -2.59 7.88 -14.17
N ASP A 29 -1.77 7.22 -14.98
CA ASP A 29 -2.18 6.37 -16.10
C ASP A 29 -2.58 4.93 -15.69
N GLY A 30 -2.48 4.61 -14.39
CA GLY A 30 -2.79 3.29 -13.83
C GLY A 30 -1.66 2.26 -13.97
N THR A 31 -0.49 2.66 -14.43
CA THR A 31 0.71 1.79 -14.39
C THR A 31 1.28 1.73 -12.97
N PHE A 32 1.99 0.65 -12.64
CA PHE A 32 2.63 0.52 -11.32
C PHE A 32 3.77 1.52 -11.17
N THR A 33 3.77 2.27 -10.07
CA THR A 33 4.85 3.21 -9.75
C THR A 33 6.14 2.45 -9.48
N ARG A 34 7.22 2.84 -10.16
CA ARG A 34 8.55 2.29 -9.90
C ARG A 34 9.20 3.03 -8.74
N VAL A 35 9.70 2.26 -7.78
CA VAL A 35 10.37 2.76 -6.58
C VAL A 35 11.80 2.25 -6.56
N ASN A 36 12.75 3.18 -6.44
CA ASN A 36 14.16 2.81 -6.29
C ASN A 36 14.44 2.36 -4.85
N VAL A 37 14.89 1.12 -4.71
CA VAL A 37 15.34 0.54 -3.44
C VAL A 37 16.80 0.16 -3.58
N PHE A 38 17.68 0.95 -2.99
CA PHE A 38 19.14 0.77 -3.01
C PHE A 38 19.74 0.54 -4.41
N GLY A 39 19.30 1.33 -5.40
CA GLY A 39 19.83 1.32 -6.76
C GLY A 39 19.13 0.38 -7.74
N LYS A 40 18.13 -0.37 -7.30
CA LYS A 40 17.27 -1.17 -8.18
C LYS A 40 15.82 -0.70 -8.09
N GLU A 41 15.12 -0.68 -9.22
CA GLU A 41 13.71 -0.32 -9.28
C GLU A 41 12.81 -1.54 -9.12
N TYR A 42 11.73 -1.34 -8.36
CA TYR A 42 10.70 -2.34 -8.10
C TYR A 42 9.33 -1.71 -8.23
N ALA A 43 8.34 -2.50 -8.64
CA ALA A 43 6.95 -2.06 -8.78
C ALA A 43 6.00 -3.22 -8.44
N GLY A 44 4.71 -2.93 -8.27
CA GLY A 44 3.69 -3.93 -8.03
C GLY A 44 4.03 -4.89 -6.88
N LYS A 45 3.86 -6.18 -7.11
CA LYS A 45 4.14 -7.24 -6.13
C LYS A 45 5.61 -7.31 -5.72
N GLU A 46 6.55 -7.11 -6.66
CA GLU A 46 7.99 -7.13 -6.34
C GLU A 46 8.36 -6.04 -5.32
N LEU A 47 7.69 -4.87 -5.37
CA LEU A 47 7.91 -3.82 -4.38
C LEU A 47 7.52 -4.30 -2.97
N TYR A 48 6.37 -4.96 -2.83
CA TYR A 48 5.96 -5.52 -1.54
C TYR A 48 6.96 -6.55 -1.01
N ASP A 49 7.38 -7.48 -1.87
CA ASP A 49 8.29 -8.56 -1.49
C ASP A 49 9.64 -8.01 -1.03
N VAL A 50 10.20 -7.02 -1.74
CA VAL A 50 11.50 -6.43 -1.36
C VAL A 50 11.40 -5.60 -0.09
N LEU A 51 10.34 -4.80 0.08
CA LEU A 51 10.14 -4.00 1.29
C LEU A 51 9.96 -4.89 2.52
N GLU A 52 9.17 -5.96 2.41
CA GLU A 52 9.00 -6.94 3.49
C GLU A 52 10.32 -7.63 3.84
N GLY A 53 11.09 -8.04 2.84
CA GLY A 53 12.41 -8.64 3.05
C GLY A 53 13.36 -7.74 3.83
N TYR A 54 13.44 -6.46 3.49
CA TYR A 54 14.25 -5.48 4.22
C TYR A 54 13.69 -5.15 5.59
N ALA A 55 12.36 -5.04 5.74
CA ALA A 55 11.74 -4.84 7.06
C ALA A 55 12.12 -5.95 8.04
N ARG A 56 12.12 -7.21 7.59
CA ARG A 56 12.59 -8.35 8.38
C ARG A 56 14.08 -8.25 8.72
N LYS A 57 14.93 -7.82 7.78
CA LYS A 57 16.36 -7.56 8.04
C LYS A 57 16.55 -6.45 9.09
N GLY A 58 15.73 -5.40 9.08
CA GLY A 58 15.77 -4.33 10.08
C GLY A 58 15.59 -4.85 11.51
N TYR A 59 14.85 -5.93 11.67
CA TYR A 59 14.62 -6.56 12.98
C TYR A 59 15.63 -7.67 13.31
N TYR A 60 15.88 -8.61 12.37
CA TYR A 60 16.62 -9.83 12.64
C TYR A 60 18.10 -9.78 12.26
N ALA A 61 18.53 -8.88 11.37
CA ALA A 61 19.93 -8.89 10.90
C ALA A 61 20.91 -8.62 12.05
N ILE A 62 21.98 -9.41 12.07
CA ILE A 62 23.11 -9.25 12.99
C ILE A 62 24.11 -8.26 12.39
N ASP A 63 24.34 -8.32 11.07
CA ASP A 63 25.20 -7.37 10.38
C ASP A 63 24.65 -5.94 10.47
N PRO A 64 25.43 -4.98 11.01
CA PRO A 64 24.95 -3.61 11.21
C PRO A 64 24.55 -2.89 9.90
N LYS A 65 25.20 -3.18 8.77
CA LYS A 65 24.90 -2.56 7.49
C LYS A 65 23.55 -3.05 6.95
N GLU A 66 23.30 -4.34 6.98
CA GLU A 66 22.02 -4.92 6.57
C GLU A 66 20.89 -4.50 7.51
N LYS A 67 21.15 -4.44 8.80
CA LYS A 67 20.20 -3.93 9.79
C LYS A 67 19.82 -2.47 9.51
N LYS A 68 20.81 -1.61 9.22
CA LYS A 68 20.57 -0.20 8.90
C LYS A 68 19.72 -0.05 7.65
N LYS A 69 20.01 -0.79 6.58
CA LYS A 69 19.17 -0.80 5.37
C LYS A 69 17.73 -1.18 5.69
N GLY A 70 17.53 -2.20 6.51
CA GLY A 70 16.19 -2.61 6.93
C GLY A 70 15.47 -1.54 7.75
N GLN A 71 16.16 -0.81 8.62
CA GLN A 71 15.61 0.31 9.37
C GLN A 71 15.22 1.49 8.45
N ASP A 72 16.05 1.79 7.44
CA ASP A 72 15.74 2.83 6.46
C ASP A 72 14.48 2.47 5.64
N ILE A 73 14.31 1.19 5.32
CA ILE A 73 13.09 0.71 4.65
C ILE A 73 11.88 0.75 5.58
N LEU A 74 12.01 0.45 6.87
CA LEU A 74 10.91 0.62 7.83
C LEU A 74 10.45 2.08 7.91
N TRP A 75 11.39 3.02 7.87
CA TRP A 75 11.10 4.45 7.80
C TRP A 75 10.37 4.80 6.50
N PHE A 76 10.88 4.32 5.34
CA PHE A 76 10.21 4.48 4.04
C PHE A 76 8.77 3.95 4.06
N ILE A 77 8.55 2.74 4.60
CA ILE A 77 7.22 2.13 4.70
C ILE A 77 6.26 3.03 5.47
N TRP A 78 6.74 3.70 6.51
CA TRP A 78 5.91 4.50 7.40
C TRP A 78 5.52 5.86 6.83
N GLU A 79 6.38 6.53 6.06
CA GLU A 79 6.16 7.94 5.70
C GLU A 79 6.13 8.25 4.20
N ASN A 80 6.62 7.35 3.33
CA ASN A 80 6.80 7.69 1.94
C ASN A 80 5.49 7.60 1.14
N GLN A 81 5.25 8.58 0.26
CA GLN A 81 4.05 8.62 -0.58
C GLN A 81 3.89 7.41 -1.52
N ASN A 82 5.00 6.76 -1.89
CA ASN A 82 5.02 5.55 -2.72
C ASN A 82 5.11 4.28 -1.88
N SER A 83 4.90 4.40 -0.56
CA SER A 83 4.82 3.24 0.32
C SER A 83 3.46 2.54 0.16
N PRO A 84 3.45 1.21 0.04
CA PRO A 84 2.21 0.44 0.04
C PRO A 84 1.37 0.59 1.32
N VAL A 85 1.98 1.06 2.40
CA VAL A 85 1.30 1.21 3.69
C VAL A 85 0.79 2.63 3.90
N PHE A 86 1.57 3.64 3.55
CA PHE A 86 1.21 5.04 3.79
C PHE A 86 0.31 5.64 2.71
N GLY A 87 0.67 5.50 1.42
CA GLY A 87 -0.17 5.86 0.27
C GLY A 87 -0.65 7.32 0.18
N LYS A 88 0.04 8.25 0.83
CA LYS A 88 -0.24 9.68 0.84
C LYS A 88 1.04 10.49 0.62
N ALA A 89 0.91 11.73 0.13
CA ALA A 89 2.05 12.62 -0.04
C ALA A 89 2.60 13.14 1.30
N LYS A 90 1.72 13.31 2.29
CA LYS A 90 2.08 13.81 3.64
C LYS A 90 0.98 13.49 4.65
N MET A 91 1.31 13.65 5.92
CA MET A 91 0.38 13.67 7.04
C MET A 91 0.33 15.09 7.60
N THR A 92 -0.85 15.67 7.74
CA THR A 92 -1.04 17.10 8.10
C THR A 92 -1.51 17.30 9.54
N THR A 93 -1.08 16.44 10.45
CA THR A 93 -1.51 16.51 11.86
C THR A 93 -1.12 17.83 12.50
N PHE A 94 0.14 18.26 12.35
CA PHE A 94 0.62 19.50 12.95
C PHE A 94 0.07 20.73 12.24
N GLU A 95 -0.03 20.71 10.92
CA GLU A 95 -0.62 21.80 10.15
C GLU A 95 -2.06 22.07 10.59
N ARG A 96 -2.85 21.03 10.84
CA ARG A 96 -4.24 21.17 11.33
C ARG A 96 -4.34 21.81 12.71
N TYR A 97 -3.34 21.62 13.57
CA TYR A 97 -3.33 22.19 14.92
C TYR A 97 -2.74 23.59 14.99
N PHE A 98 -1.72 23.89 14.17
CA PHE A 98 -0.90 25.08 14.35
C PHE A 98 -0.98 26.10 13.21
N ILE A 99 -1.52 25.74 12.04
CA ILE A 99 -1.59 26.60 10.87
C ILE A 99 -3.05 26.82 10.48
N ALA A 100 -3.46 28.11 10.41
CA ALA A 100 -4.82 28.48 10.05
C ALA A 100 -5.14 28.28 8.56
N ASP A 101 -4.11 28.31 7.69
CA ASP A 101 -4.29 28.13 6.25
C ASP A 101 -4.67 26.68 5.92
N LYS A 102 -5.93 26.51 5.51
CA LYS A 102 -6.50 25.20 5.17
C LYS A 102 -5.87 24.54 3.94
N ILE A 103 -5.17 25.27 3.08
CA ILE A 103 -4.44 24.70 1.94
C ILE A 103 -3.35 23.73 2.44
N THR A 104 -2.72 24.07 3.57
CA THR A 104 -1.69 23.23 4.18
C THR A 104 -2.23 21.91 4.74
N HIS A 105 -3.55 21.84 5.00
CA HIS A 105 -4.23 20.64 5.55
C HIS A 105 -4.54 19.57 4.52
N GLN A 106 -4.27 19.82 3.24
CA GLN A 106 -4.52 18.83 2.19
C GLN A 106 -3.51 17.68 2.27
N GLU A 107 -4.02 16.46 2.18
CA GLU A 107 -3.25 15.21 2.13
C GLU A 107 -3.49 14.54 0.76
N PRO A 108 -2.73 14.89 -0.28
CA PRO A 108 -2.87 14.24 -1.59
C PRO A 108 -2.64 12.74 -1.45
N LYS A 109 -3.59 11.97 -1.95
CA LYS A 109 -3.55 10.50 -1.93
C LYS A 109 -2.89 9.97 -3.18
N ASN A 110 -2.34 8.76 -3.12
CA ASN A 110 -1.86 8.05 -4.30
C ASN A 110 -2.99 7.89 -5.32
N PRO A 111 -2.73 8.00 -6.63
CA PRO A 111 -3.72 7.81 -7.69
C PRO A 111 -4.52 6.50 -7.59
N TYR A 112 -3.94 5.47 -6.96
CA TYR A 112 -4.57 4.20 -6.65
C TYR A 112 -6.02 4.37 -6.13
N TYR A 113 -6.24 5.24 -5.13
CA TYR A 113 -7.55 5.37 -4.48
C TYR A 113 -8.66 5.89 -5.39
N ARG A 114 -8.30 6.61 -6.44
CA ARG A 114 -9.23 7.09 -7.46
C ARG A 114 -9.39 6.07 -8.58
N LEU A 115 -8.32 5.35 -8.90
CA LEU A 115 -8.29 4.42 -10.02
C LEU A 115 -8.96 3.08 -9.73
N LEU A 116 -9.21 2.74 -8.46
CA LEU A 116 -9.96 1.53 -8.08
C LEU A 116 -11.41 1.50 -8.59
N GLU A 117 -11.96 2.63 -9.04
CA GLU A 117 -13.27 2.67 -9.70
C GLU A 117 -13.24 2.03 -11.10
N LYS A 118 -12.05 1.80 -11.66
CA LYS A 118 -11.85 1.21 -12.97
C LYS A 118 -11.57 -0.29 -12.86
N GLU A 119 -12.47 -1.10 -13.37
CA GLU A 119 -12.35 -2.57 -13.35
C GLU A 119 -11.03 -3.07 -13.95
N GLU A 120 -10.58 -2.45 -15.06
CA GLU A 120 -9.32 -2.79 -15.72
C GLU A 120 -8.08 -2.61 -14.81
N VAL A 121 -8.12 -1.62 -13.90
CA VAL A 121 -7.03 -1.38 -12.93
C VAL A 121 -7.08 -2.43 -11.82
N VAL A 122 -8.28 -2.75 -11.33
CA VAL A 122 -8.47 -3.78 -10.31
C VAL A 122 -8.00 -5.14 -10.82
N ASN A 123 -8.39 -5.52 -12.04
CA ASN A 123 -7.97 -6.77 -12.66
C ASN A 123 -6.45 -6.83 -12.84
N ARG A 124 -5.81 -5.76 -13.32
CA ARG A 124 -4.35 -5.68 -13.43
C ARG A 124 -3.63 -5.86 -12.10
N ILE A 125 -4.17 -5.30 -11.02
CA ILE A 125 -3.61 -5.49 -9.68
C ILE A 125 -3.76 -6.95 -9.25
N LEU A 126 -4.92 -7.54 -9.43
CA LEU A 126 -5.16 -8.95 -9.07
C LEU A 126 -4.23 -9.89 -9.84
N GLU A 127 -4.11 -9.71 -11.16
CA GLU A 127 -3.20 -10.47 -12.03
C GLU A 127 -1.74 -10.36 -11.58
N GLU A 128 -1.27 -9.16 -11.20
CA GLU A 128 0.08 -8.91 -10.68
C GLU A 128 0.38 -9.76 -9.43
N PHE A 129 -0.62 -10.00 -8.59
CA PHE A 129 -0.51 -10.84 -7.40
C PHE A 129 -0.89 -12.32 -7.65
N GLY A 130 -1.07 -12.71 -8.91
CA GLY A 130 -1.35 -14.09 -9.31
C GLY A 130 -2.79 -14.52 -9.06
N LEU A 131 -3.73 -13.58 -9.05
CA LEU A 131 -5.17 -13.85 -8.93
C LEU A 131 -5.85 -13.59 -10.27
N GLU A 132 -6.60 -14.57 -10.74
CA GLU A 132 -7.39 -14.49 -11.96
C GLU A 132 -8.84 -14.89 -11.65
N GLY A 133 -9.78 -14.28 -12.37
CA GLY A 133 -11.19 -14.64 -12.31
C GLY A 133 -12.10 -13.58 -11.67
N ALA A 134 -13.36 -13.64 -12.06
CA ALA A 134 -14.39 -12.66 -11.68
C ALA A 134 -14.76 -12.65 -10.18
N GLU A 135 -14.31 -13.64 -9.44
CA GLU A 135 -14.60 -13.78 -7.99
C GLU A 135 -13.44 -13.32 -7.09
N ALA A 136 -12.35 -12.82 -7.68
CA ALA A 136 -11.23 -12.29 -6.91
C ALA A 136 -11.52 -10.87 -6.43
N HIS A 137 -11.21 -10.58 -5.17
CA HIS A 137 -11.48 -9.27 -4.57
C HIS A 137 -10.23 -8.68 -3.94
N ILE A 138 -10.15 -7.35 -3.95
CA ILE A 138 -9.17 -6.60 -3.18
C ILE A 138 -9.80 -6.18 -1.85
N ILE A 139 -9.16 -6.51 -0.74
CA ILE A 139 -9.56 -6.11 0.61
C ILE A 139 -8.44 -5.25 1.19
N ASN A 140 -8.69 -3.95 1.30
CA ASN A 140 -7.73 -2.99 1.86
C ASN A 140 -8.40 -2.03 2.86
N GLY A 141 -7.58 -1.27 3.59
CA GLY A 141 -8.04 -0.33 4.60
C GLY A 141 -7.30 1.01 4.54
N HIS A 142 -6.77 1.47 5.66
CA HIS A 142 -5.97 2.70 5.85
C HIS A 142 -6.73 4.02 5.62
N ILE A 143 -7.41 4.19 4.50
CA ILE A 143 -8.18 5.39 4.20
C ILE A 143 -9.66 5.05 4.27
N PRO A 144 -10.45 5.74 5.12
CA PRO A 144 -11.90 5.56 5.12
C PRO A 144 -12.45 5.86 3.73
N VAL A 145 -13.10 4.88 3.13
CA VAL A 145 -13.86 5.10 1.91
C VAL A 145 -15.16 5.77 2.34
N ALA A 146 -15.44 6.97 1.84
CA ALA A 146 -16.79 7.49 1.88
C ALA A 146 -17.62 6.60 0.95
N ALA A 147 -18.28 5.61 1.50
CA ALA A 147 -19.13 4.73 0.75
C ALA A 147 -20.30 5.54 0.22
N PHE A 148 -20.25 5.94 -1.02
CA PHE A 148 -21.45 6.16 -1.79
C PHE A 148 -22.00 4.77 -2.14
N LEU A 149 -22.79 4.23 -1.22
CA LEU A 149 -23.61 3.07 -1.49
C LEU A 149 -24.65 3.47 -2.56
N ASN A 150 -24.31 3.28 -3.81
CA ASN A 150 -25.32 3.11 -4.84
C ASN A 150 -25.95 1.74 -4.58
N LEU A 151 -27.09 1.74 -3.87
CA LEU A 151 -27.86 0.57 -3.46
C LEU A 151 -28.41 -0.27 -4.61
N SER A 152 -28.10 0.06 -5.87
CA SER A 152 -28.60 -0.65 -7.05
C SER A 152 -27.86 -1.94 -7.41
N ASN A 153 -26.71 -2.23 -6.79
CA ASN A 153 -25.89 -3.42 -7.11
C ASN A 153 -25.38 -4.20 -5.89
N LEU A 154 -26.02 -4.08 -4.73
CA LEU A 154 -25.76 -4.95 -3.60
C LEU A 154 -26.63 -6.21 -3.70
N SER A 155 -26.14 -7.25 -4.34
CA SER A 155 -26.56 -8.60 -4.01
C SER A 155 -25.95 -8.94 -2.64
N LEU A 156 -26.76 -8.78 -1.59
CA LEU A 156 -26.48 -9.33 -0.27
C LEU A 156 -26.35 -10.85 -0.42
N VAL A 157 -25.14 -11.36 -0.25
CA VAL A 157 -24.96 -12.77 0.04
C VAL A 157 -25.29 -12.95 1.51
N SER A 158 -26.48 -13.49 1.75
CA SER A 158 -26.93 -13.97 3.06
C SER A 158 -26.18 -15.25 3.45
#